data_42fcf3f8be032bb084376d4270cd0d93
#
_entry.id   42fcf3f8be032bb084376d4270cd0d93
#
_cell.length_a   1.000
_cell.length_b   1.000
_cell.length_c   1.000
_cell.angle_alpha   90.00
_cell.angle_beta   90.00
_cell.angle_gamma   90.00
#
_symmetry.space_group_name_H-M   'P 1'
#
loop_
_entity.id
_entity.type
_entity.pdbx_description
1 polymer ?
#
loop_
_entity_poly.entity_id
_entity_poly.type
_entity_poly.pdbx_seq_one_letter_code
_entity_poly.pdbx_strand_id
1 'polypeptide(L)'
;MQRESIYEEYSYERLYRFIVCRKSDYFEVWVQKKVIDEYLNPDEIYYSDIPDIKHTADSLERAIEIGQECLNNLSPKPQKEMCKAIELTGTKKERIDEAFCLAYTEVSDRELEHYREVYEKVGIRLLPAAERLYKQYGAVFRNQYIELDEPVYNNDIILFFYADLGETRWPNEMENLFEAAMDDIDKVRGFAGQEVCPVGDIGFYYPPVVYVGEDGRLYCVYEYKEEIEFFSTPEEIIADQLSNHMPVALKEHKKV
;
A
#
# COMPACT_ATOMS: atom_id res chain seq x y z
N MET A 1 38.17 -4.61 6.83
CA MET A 1 38.84 -4.18 5.57
C MET A 1 37.72 -3.88 4.58
N GLN A 2 37.55 -2.62 4.23
CA GLN A 2 36.52 -2.22 3.25
C GLN A 2 36.94 -2.73 1.87
N ARG A 3 36.07 -3.51 1.20
CA ARG A 3 36.32 -3.98 -0.17
C ARG A 3 35.96 -2.87 -1.13
N GLU A 4 36.84 -2.55 -2.05
CA GLU A 4 36.53 -1.61 -3.12
C GLU A 4 35.71 -2.34 -4.18
N SER A 5 34.40 -2.07 -4.20
CA SER A 5 33.48 -2.61 -5.22
C SER A 5 33.57 -1.75 -6.47
N ILE A 6 33.58 -2.40 -7.64
CA ILE A 6 33.54 -1.74 -8.94
C ILE A 6 32.15 -1.84 -9.59
N TYR A 7 31.30 -2.70 -9.06
CA TYR A 7 29.92 -2.87 -9.48
C TYR A 7 29.09 -3.39 -8.32
N GLU A 8 27.84 -2.92 -8.20
CA GLU A 8 26.86 -3.45 -7.27
C GLU A 8 25.46 -3.43 -7.87
N GLU A 9 24.66 -4.42 -7.52
CA GLU A 9 23.26 -4.52 -7.90
C GLU A 9 22.45 -5.10 -6.74
N TYR A 10 21.21 -4.68 -6.64
CA TYR A 10 20.30 -5.06 -5.57
C TYR A 10 19.18 -5.96 -6.09
N SER A 11 18.71 -6.87 -5.24
CA SER A 11 17.46 -7.60 -5.49
C SER A 11 16.26 -6.64 -5.56
N TYR A 12 15.18 -7.08 -6.18
CA TYR A 12 13.95 -6.30 -6.31
C TYR A 12 13.46 -5.72 -4.96
N GLU A 13 13.50 -6.54 -3.90
CA GLU A 13 13.07 -6.13 -2.55
C GLU A 13 14.19 -5.45 -1.74
N ARG A 14 15.36 -5.25 -2.32
CA ARG A 14 16.58 -4.74 -1.66
C ARG A 14 16.99 -5.49 -0.39
N LEU A 15 16.55 -6.74 -0.24
CA LEU A 15 16.96 -7.63 0.86
C LEU A 15 18.34 -8.22 0.62
N TYR A 16 18.72 -8.36 -0.62
CA TYR A 16 20.01 -8.87 -1.05
C TYR A 16 20.66 -7.90 -2.02
N ARG A 17 21.98 -7.93 -2.05
CA ARG A 17 22.78 -7.31 -3.11
C ARG A 17 23.95 -8.20 -3.47
N PHE A 18 24.53 -8.04 -4.65
CA PHE A 18 25.87 -8.50 -4.90
C PHE A 18 26.80 -7.35 -5.21
N ILE A 19 28.07 -7.54 -4.89
CA ILE A 19 29.15 -6.62 -5.23
C ILE A 19 30.22 -7.36 -6.01
N VAL A 20 30.80 -6.70 -7.00
CA VAL A 20 31.93 -7.21 -7.77
C VAL A 20 33.18 -6.43 -7.36
N CYS A 21 34.21 -7.17 -6.95
CA CYS A 21 35.50 -6.62 -6.58
C CYS A 21 36.54 -7.05 -7.59
N ARG A 22 37.34 -6.13 -8.12
CA ARG A 22 38.44 -6.45 -9.04
C ARG A 22 39.63 -6.95 -8.25
N LYS A 23 40.24 -8.02 -8.74
CA LYS A 23 41.55 -8.53 -8.34
C LYS A 23 42.54 -8.40 -9.50
N SER A 24 43.80 -8.73 -9.30
CA SER A 24 44.83 -8.60 -10.36
C SER A 24 44.44 -9.30 -11.65
N ASP A 25 43.97 -10.54 -11.55
CA ASP A 25 43.76 -11.41 -12.69
C ASP A 25 42.35 -11.98 -12.81
N TYR A 26 41.45 -11.59 -11.89
CA TYR A 26 40.07 -12.09 -11.85
C TYR A 26 39.14 -11.12 -11.11
N PHE A 27 37.86 -11.44 -11.10
CA PHE A 27 36.82 -10.74 -10.36
C PHE A 27 36.24 -11.63 -9.27
N GLU A 28 35.98 -11.06 -8.09
CA GLU A 28 35.24 -11.72 -7.02
C GLU A 28 33.81 -11.17 -6.95
N VAL A 29 32.84 -12.07 -6.89
CA VAL A 29 31.43 -11.76 -6.68
C VAL A 29 31.08 -12.14 -5.24
N TRP A 30 30.58 -11.18 -4.49
CA TRP A 30 30.13 -11.37 -3.11
C TRP A 30 28.66 -11.08 -3.02
N VAL A 31 27.89 -12.02 -2.49
CA VAL A 31 26.46 -11.81 -2.23
C VAL A 31 26.27 -11.50 -0.77
N GLN A 32 25.47 -10.48 -0.52
CA GLN A 32 25.25 -9.92 0.82
C GLN A 32 23.76 -9.84 1.10
N LYS A 33 23.39 -10.09 2.36
CA LYS A 33 22.02 -9.95 2.87
C LYS A 33 21.92 -8.69 3.73
N LYS A 34 20.82 -7.95 3.62
CA LYS A 34 20.49 -6.84 4.49
C LYS A 34 20.39 -7.34 5.93
N VAL A 35 21.13 -6.70 6.82
CA VAL A 35 21.02 -6.94 8.27
C VAL A 35 19.95 -6.01 8.80
N ILE A 36 18.90 -6.61 9.36
CA ILE A 36 17.86 -5.90 10.10
C ILE A 36 18.22 -6.08 11.57
N ASP A 37 18.79 -5.04 12.17
CA ASP A 37 19.13 -5.04 13.60
C ASP A 37 18.21 -4.01 14.26
N GLU A 38 17.32 -4.47 15.12
CA GLU A 38 16.33 -3.66 15.83
C GLU A 38 16.97 -2.62 16.79
N TYR A 39 18.27 -2.76 17.07
CA TYR A 39 19.03 -1.86 17.94
C TYR A 39 19.87 -0.82 17.18
N LEU A 40 19.94 -0.90 15.86
CA LEU A 40 20.66 0.07 15.03
C LEU A 40 19.72 1.18 14.56
N ASN A 41 20.30 2.36 14.36
CA ASN A 41 19.57 3.50 13.78
C ASN A 41 18.92 3.08 12.45
N PRO A 42 17.60 3.28 12.27
CA PRO A 42 16.88 2.89 11.04
C PRO A 42 17.48 3.50 9.76
N ASP A 43 18.23 4.58 9.86
CA ASP A 43 18.91 5.22 8.73
C ASP A 43 20.23 4.52 8.32
N GLU A 44 20.72 3.57 9.11
CA GLU A 44 21.94 2.82 8.83
C GLU A 44 21.62 1.44 8.26
N ILE A 45 21.74 1.31 6.94
CA ILE A 45 21.52 0.04 6.24
C ILE A 45 22.86 -0.70 6.10
N TYR A 46 22.94 -1.86 6.74
CA TYR A 46 24.09 -2.75 6.63
C TYR A 46 23.77 -3.97 5.78
N TYR A 47 24.78 -4.42 5.05
CA TYR A 47 24.76 -5.69 4.33
C TYR A 47 25.91 -6.56 4.80
N SER A 48 25.61 -7.79 5.22
CA SER A 48 26.61 -8.80 5.57
C SER A 48 26.78 -9.83 4.47
N ASP A 49 28.00 -10.34 4.32
CA ASP A 49 28.26 -11.44 3.40
C ASP A 49 27.42 -12.66 3.79
N ILE A 50 26.85 -13.32 2.78
CA ILE A 50 26.25 -14.62 2.99
C ILE A 50 27.40 -15.63 2.97
N PRO A 51 27.64 -16.39 4.06
CA PRO A 51 28.61 -17.46 4.05
C PRO A 51 28.35 -18.41 2.87
N ASP A 52 29.42 -18.87 2.25
CA ASP A 52 29.39 -19.85 1.17
C ASP A 52 28.88 -19.37 -0.21
N ILE A 53 28.48 -18.12 -0.36
CA ILE A 53 28.12 -17.53 -1.67
C ILE A 53 29.21 -16.53 -2.08
N LYS A 54 30.33 -17.07 -2.50
CA LYS A 54 31.43 -16.34 -3.14
C LYS A 54 31.78 -17.01 -4.45
N HIS A 55 31.83 -16.26 -5.52
CA HIS A 55 32.22 -16.74 -6.84
C HIS A 55 33.40 -15.94 -7.38
N THR A 56 34.06 -16.51 -8.39
CA THR A 56 35.12 -15.85 -9.15
C THR A 56 34.81 -15.91 -10.63
N ALA A 57 35.21 -14.90 -11.36
CA ALA A 57 35.06 -14.82 -12.82
C ALA A 57 36.30 -14.21 -13.47
N ASP A 58 36.55 -14.54 -14.69
CA ASP A 58 37.68 -14.09 -15.51
C ASP A 58 37.38 -12.75 -16.23
N SER A 59 36.11 -12.39 -16.33
CA SER A 59 35.68 -11.12 -16.91
C SER A 59 34.63 -10.41 -16.04
N LEU A 60 34.48 -9.10 -16.22
CA LEU A 60 33.49 -8.29 -15.51
C LEU A 60 32.08 -8.70 -15.93
N GLU A 61 31.84 -8.94 -17.22
CA GLU A 61 30.54 -9.36 -17.73
C GLU A 61 30.11 -10.68 -17.07
N ARG A 62 31.00 -11.66 -17.00
CA ARG A 62 30.71 -12.95 -16.37
C ARG A 62 30.51 -12.81 -14.86
N ALA A 63 31.22 -11.92 -14.19
CA ALA A 63 31.02 -11.63 -12.78
C ALA A 63 29.63 -11.03 -12.51
N ILE A 64 29.17 -10.13 -13.38
CA ILE A 64 27.82 -9.54 -13.28
C ILE A 64 26.75 -10.61 -13.52
N GLU A 65 26.89 -11.44 -14.55
CA GLU A 65 25.95 -12.55 -14.82
C GLU A 65 25.81 -13.48 -13.61
N ILE A 66 26.93 -13.91 -13.02
CA ILE A 66 26.94 -14.76 -11.82
C ILE A 66 26.21 -14.06 -10.66
N GLY A 67 26.47 -12.78 -10.42
CA GLY A 67 25.81 -12.01 -9.38
C GLY A 67 24.29 -11.92 -9.59
N GLN A 68 23.86 -11.69 -10.83
CA GLN A 68 22.45 -11.65 -11.20
C GLN A 68 21.76 -13.02 -11.05
N GLU A 69 22.44 -14.12 -11.44
CA GLU A 69 21.97 -15.49 -11.21
C GLU A 69 21.77 -15.76 -9.71
N CYS A 70 22.73 -15.36 -8.87
CA CYS A 70 22.62 -15.49 -7.41
C CYS A 70 21.45 -14.69 -6.84
N LEU A 71 21.27 -13.42 -7.25
CA LEU A 71 20.14 -12.62 -6.80
C LEU A 71 18.79 -13.22 -7.23
N ASN A 72 18.70 -13.69 -8.46
CA ASN A 72 17.48 -14.33 -8.97
C ASN A 72 17.14 -15.64 -8.23
N ASN A 73 18.14 -16.37 -7.73
CA ASN A 73 17.92 -17.58 -6.94
C ASN A 73 17.50 -17.26 -5.49
N LEU A 74 18.05 -16.21 -4.89
CA LEU A 74 17.76 -15.80 -3.50
C LEU A 74 16.49 -14.97 -3.37
N SER A 75 16.22 -14.14 -4.36
CA SER A 75 15.06 -13.27 -4.46
C SER A 75 14.63 -13.26 -5.93
N PRO A 76 14.00 -14.33 -6.40
CA PRO A 76 13.54 -14.40 -7.78
C PRO A 76 12.63 -13.21 -8.04
N LYS A 77 12.98 -12.42 -9.05
CA LYS A 77 12.04 -11.41 -9.56
C LYS A 77 10.73 -12.16 -9.75
N PRO A 78 9.62 -11.69 -9.15
CA PRO A 78 8.34 -12.32 -9.40
C PRO A 78 8.24 -12.45 -10.92
N GLN A 79 8.12 -13.69 -11.41
CA GLN A 79 7.85 -13.89 -12.83
C GLN A 79 6.65 -12.97 -13.08
N LYS A 80 6.75 -12.12 -14.11
CA LYS A 80 5.60 -11.38 -14.62
C LYS A 80 4.63 -12.44 -15.15
N GLU A 81 3.94 -13.14 -14.25
CA GLU A 81 2.63 -13.64 -14.61
C GLU A 81 1.93 -12.40 -15.11
N MET A 82 1.49 -12.45 -16.35
CA MET A 82 0.70 -11.37 -16.93
C MET A 82 -0.56 -11.29 -16.07
N CYS A 83 -0.48 -10.49 -14.98
CA CYS A 83 -1.66 -10.14 -14.23
C CYS A 83 -2.63 -9.61 -15.27
N LYS A 84 -3.79 -10.19 -15.32
CA LYS A 84 -4.83 -9.81 -16.27
C LYS A 84 -5.11 -8.33 -16.05
N ALA A 85 -4.49 -7.49 -16.86
CA ALA A 85 -4.70 -6.05 -16.81
C ALA A 85 -5.95 -5.77 -17.63
N ILE A 86 -6.90 -5.05 -17.05
CA ILE A 86 -8.04 -4.50 -17.77
C ILE A 86 -7.71 -3.04 -18.04
N GLU A 87 -7.58 -2.68 -19.30
CA GLU A 87 -7.32 -1.31 -19.71
C GLU A 87 -8.53 -0.42 -19.43
N LEU A 88 -8.30 0.73 -18.77
CA LEU A 88 -9.33 1.71 -18.46
C LEU A 88 -9.30 2.84 -19.49
N THR A 89 -10.46 3.19 -20.05
CA THR A 89 -10.56 4.18 -21.13
C THR A 89 -11.58 5.28 -20.79
N GLY A 90 -11.43 6.44 -21.42
CA GLY A 90 -12.31 7.58 -21.20
C GLY A 90 -11.71 8.67 -20.31
N THR A 91 -12.56 9.51 -19.75
CA THR A 91 -12.20 10.55 -18.79
C THR A 91 -11.75 9.95 -17.45
N LYS A 92 -11.05 10.74 -16.62
CA LYS A 92 -10.62 10.30 -15.29
C LYS A 92 -11.78 9.71 -14.47
N LYS A 93 -12.90 10.41 -14.44
CA LYS A 93 -14.07 9.97 -13.70
C LYS A 93 -14.60 8.63 -14.23
N GLU A 94 -14.75 8.50 -15.55
CA GLU A 94 -15.23 7.25 -16.16
C GLU A 94 -14.31 6.07 -15.86
N ARG A 95 -12.99 6.26 -15.87
CA ARG A 95 -12.00 5.23 -15.54
C ARG A 95 -12.05 4.81 -14.08
N ILE A 96 -12.25 5.76 -13.16
CA ILE A 96 -12.42 5.45 -11.73
C ILE A 96 -13.72 4.68 -11.53
N ASP A 97 -14.84 5.18 -12.06
CA ASP A 97 -16.16 4.53 -11.95
C ASP A 97 -16.11 3.10 -12.54
N GLU A 98 -15.44 2.90 -13.68
CA GLU A 98 -15.25 1.59 -14.31
C GLU A 98 -14.40 0.66 -13.42
N ALA A 99 -13.29 1.17 -12.85
CA ALA A 99 -12.43 0.38 -11.97
C ALA A 99 -13.18 -0.09 -10.72
N PHE A 100 -13.96 0.78 -10.09
CA PHE A 100 -14.80 0.41 -8.94
C PHE A 100 -15.86 -0.63 -9.31
N CYS A 101 -16.52 -0.46 -10.45
CA CYS A 101 -17.50 -1.42 -10.94
C CYS A 101 -16.89 -2.81 -11.20
N LEU A 102 -15.70 -2.85 -11.83
CA LEU A 102 -15.00 -4.10 -12.14
C LEU A 102 -14.41 -4.78 -10.90
N ALA A 103 -13.97 -3.99 -9.92
CA ALA A 103 -13.39 -4.48 -8.67
C ALA A 103 -14.45 -4.80 -7.61
N TYR A 104 -15.72 -4.50 -7.88
CA TYR A 104 -16.79 -4.74 -6.93
C TYR A 104 -16.91 -6.22 -6.57
N THR A 105 -16.97 -6.47 -5.26
CA THR A 105 -17.28 -7.78 -4.69
C THR A 105 -18.24 -7.56 -3.54
N GLU A 106 -19.26 -8.38 -3.45
CA GLU A 106 -20.26 -8.26 -2.39
C GLU A 106 -19.66 -8.60 -1.02
N VAL A 107 -19.90 -7.73 -0.05
CA VAL A 107 -19.57 -7.97 1.37
C VAL A 107 -20.63 -8.88 1.96
N SER A 108 -20.22 -10.01 2.53
CA SER A 108 -21.12 -10.96 3.16
C SER A 108 -21.75 -10.43 4.46
N ASP A 109 -22.91 -10.98 4.84
CA ASP A 109 -23.55 -10.63 6.12
C ASP A 109 -22.64 -10.94 7.32
N ARG A 110 -21.78 -11.94 7.24
CA ARG A 110 -20.81 -12.29 8.27
C ARG A 110 -19.73 -11.20 8.42
N GLU A 111 -19.26 -10.65 7.32
CA GLU A 111 -18.28 -9.54 7.35
C GLU A 111 -18.91 -8.28 7.91
N LEU A 112 -20.18 -7.98 7.55
CA LEU A 112 -20.89 -6.85 8.14
C LEU A 112 -21.11 -7.01 9.65
N GLU A 113 -21.38 -8.23 10.13
CA GLU A 113 -21.48 -8.50 11.56
C GLU A 113 -20.12 -8.29 12.24
N HIS A 114 -19.03 -8.76 11.63
CA HIS A 114 -17.69 -8.49 12.14
C HIS A 114 -17.41 -6.97 12.24
N TYR A 115 -17.79 -6.18 11.26
CA TYR A 115 -17.63 -4.72 11.33
C TYR A 115 -18.41 -4.10 12.50
N ARG A 116 -19.62 -4.56 12.79
CA ARG A 116 -20.38 -4.14 13.98
C ARG A 116 -19.65 -4.49 15.27
N GLU A 117 -19.13 -5.72 15.39
CA GLU A 117 -18.35 -6.17 16.55
C GLU A 117 -17.10 -5.31 16.77
N VAL A 118 -16.39 -4.90 15.70
CA VAL A 118 -15.22 -4.01 15.77
C VAL A 118 -15.61 -2.66 16.35
N TYR A 119 -16.67 -2.04 15.84
CA TYR A 119 -17.15 -0.75 16.35
C TYR A 119 -17.65 -0.81 17.79
N GLU A 120 -18.35 -1.88 18.15
CA GLU A 120 -18.80 -2.12 19.53
C GLU A 120 -17.59 -2.27 20.48
N LYS A 121 -16.55 -2.99 20.06
CA LYS A 121 -15.33 -3.20 20.84
C LYS A 121 -14.60 -1.88 21.13
N VAL A 122 -14.52 -0.97 20.17
CA VAL A 122 -13.89 0.34 20.37
C VAL A 122 -14.84 1.39 20.97
N GLY A 123 -16.08 1.02 21.26
CA GLY A 123 -17.06 1.90 21.91
C GLY A 123 -17.64 2.99 21.01
N ILE A 124 -17.52 2.86 19.69
CA ILE A 124 -18.03 3.80 18.70
C ILE A 124 -19.34 3.26 18.11
N ARG A 125 -20.35 4.11 18.02
CA ARG A 125 -21.59 3.75 17.38
C ARG A 125 -21.43 3.68 15.86
N LEU A 126 -21.56 2.49 15.27
CA LEU A 126 -21.65 2.34 13.83
C LEU A 126 -22.98 2.92 13.31
N LEU A 127 -22.89 3.91 12.43
CA LEU A 127 -24.07 4.49 11.82
C LEU A 127 -24.63 3.63 10.69
N PRO A 128 -25.96 3.60 10.45
CA PRO A 128 -26.53 2.88 9.31
C PRO A 128 -25.95 3.33 7.94
N ALA A 129 -25.50 4.57 7.84
CA ALA A 129 -24.84 5.09 6.66
C ALA A 129 -23.45 4.44 6.46
N ALA A 130 -22.70 4.21 7.54
CA ALA A 130 -21.42 3.50 7.50
C ALA A 130 -21.60 2.02 7.12
N GLU A 131 -22.63 1.36 7.63
CA GLU A 131 -22.96 -0.01 7.20
C GLU A 131 -23.24 -0.10 5.69
N ARG A 132 -23.98 0.87 5.15
CA ARG A 132 -24.23 0.93 3.69
C ARG A 132 -22.93 1.15 2.91
N LEU A 133 -22.05 2.03 3.40
CA LEU A 133 -20.74 2.27 2.81
C LEU A 133 -19.90 0.97 2.77
N TYR A 134 -19.80 0.27 3.90
CA TYR A 134 -19.09 -1.00 3.96
C TYR A 134 -19.69 -2.06 3.06
N LYS A 135 -21.01 -2.18 3.03
CA LYS A 135 -21.68 -3.14 2.13
C LYS A 135 -21.35 -2.88 0.67
N GLN A 136 -21.22 -1.62 0.30
CA GLN A 136 -20.95 -1.22 -1.09
C GLN A 136 -19.47 -1.25 -1.44
N TYR A 137 -18.56 -0.91 -0.50
CA TYR A 137 -17.16 -0.66 -0.81
C TYR A 137 -16.17 -1.53 -0.02
N GLY A 138 -16.59 -2.18 1.04
CA GLY A 138 -15.71 -2.93 1.95
C GLY A 138 -14.95 -4.11 1.32
N ALA A 139 -15.34 -4.54 0.13
CA ALA A 139 -14.65 -5.60 -0.59
C ALA A 139 -14.07 -5.15 -1.94
N VAL A 140 -14.16 -3.85 -2.27
CA VAL A 140 -13.57 -3.28 -3.48
C VAL A 140 -12.04 -3.28 -3.35
N PHE A 141 -11.35 -3.60 -4.43
CA PHE A 141 -9.88 -3.65 -4.51
C PHE A 141 -9.15 -4.64 -3.59
N ARG A 142 -9.82 -5.57 -2.91
CA ARG A 142 -9.14 -6.59 -2.07
C ARG A 142 -8.09 -7.40 -2.82
N ASN A 143 -8.33 -7.70 -4.09
CA ASN A 143 -7.43 -8.49 -4.93
C ASN A 143 -6.94 -7.72 -6.16
N GLN A 144 -7.24 -6.45 -6.24
CA GLN A 144 -6.97 -5.63 -7.41
C GLN A 144 -6.48 -4.26 -6.99
N TYR A 145 -5.83 -3.55 -7.91
CA TYR A 145 -5.40 -2.16 -7.72
C TYR A 145 -5.48 -1.40 -9.04
N ILE A 146 -5.62 -0.09 -8.95
CA ILE A 146 -5.62 0.80 -10.11
C ILE A 146 -4.17 1.20 -10.42
N GLU A 147 -3.71 0.93 -11.65
CA GLU A 147 -2.44 1.45 -12.15
C GLU A 147 -2.63 2.86 -12.71
N LEU A 148 -1.71 3.76 -12.37
CA LEU A 148 -1.68 5.14 -12.87
C LEU A 148 -0.70 5.28 -14.03
N ASP A 149 -0.87 6.34 -14.84
CA ASP A 149 -0.05 6.66 -16.01
C ASP A 149 1.42 6.97 -15.68
N GLU A 150 1.69 7.51 -14.48
CA GLU A 150 3.03 7.71 -13.99
C GLU A 150 3.29 6.84 -12.77
N PRO A 151 4.43 6.13 -12.69
CA PRO A 151 4.82 5.40 -11.50
C PRO A 151 5.23 6.39 -10.40
N VAL A 152 4.29 6.78 -9.56
CA VAL A 152 4.57 7.50 -8.32
C VAL A 152 5.00 6.50 -7.25
N TYR A 153 5.87 6.91 -6.33
CA TYR A 153 6.21 6.10 -5.16
C TYR A 153 4.92 5.73 -4.42
N ASN A 154 4.62 4.43 -4.34
CA ASN A 154 3.36 3.86 -3.86
C ASN A 154 2.17 4.29 -4.71
N ASN A 155 2.00 3.64 -5.86
CA ASN A 155 0.88 3.81 -6.80
C ASN A 155 -0.48 3.37 -6.24
N ASP A 156 -0.62 3.22 -4.93
CA ASP A 156 -1.78 2.62 -4.35
C ASP A 156 -2.84 3.69 -4.05
N ILE A 157 -3.93 3.62 -4.78
CA ILE A 157 -5.18 4.20 -4.33
C ILE A 157 -5.56 3.45 -3.06
N ILE A 158 -5.72 4.20 -1.99
CA ILE A 158 -6.01 3.67 -0.66
C ILE A 158 -7.52 3.69 -0.47
N LEU A 159 -8.08 2.52 -0.25
CA LEU A 159 -9.43 2.32 0.23
C LEU A 159 -9.32 1.42 1.46
N PHE A 160 -8.90 2.02 2.57
CA PHE A 160 -8.57 1.33 3.79
C PHE A 160 -9.64 1.58 4.86
N PHE A 161 -10.42 0.57 5.17
CA PHE A 161 -11.44 0.66 6.21
C PHE A 161 -10.90 0.16 7.54
N TYR A 162 -11.07 0.94 8.60
CA TYR A 162 -10.61 0.58 9.95
C TYR A 162 -11.21 -0.72 10.48
N ALA A 163 -12.43 -1.04 10.06
CA ALA A 163 -13.08 -2.28 10.44
C ALA A 163 -12.41 -3.55 9.88
N ASP A 164 -11.66 -3.43 8.77
CA ASP A 164 -10.92 -4.56 8.19
C ASP A 164 -9.70 -4.97 9.05
N LEU A 165 -9.20 -4.08 9.91
CA LEU A 165 -8.09 -4.36 10.82
C LEU A 165 -8.41 -5.41 11.89
N GLY A 166 -9.68 -5.63 12.20
CA GLY A 166 -10.09 -6.62 13.19
C GLY A 166 -9.67 -8.06 12.86
N GLU A 167 -9.35 -8.35 11.59
CA GLU A 167 -8.81 -9.63 11.12
C GLU A 167 -7.28 -9.67 11.07
N THR A 168 -6.59 -8.56 11.32
CA THR A 168 -5.13 -8.46 11.20
C THR A 168 -4.43 -8.93 12.48
N ARG A 169 -3.11 -9.20 12.35
CA ARG A 169 -2.24 -9.58 13.48
C ARG A 169 -1.97 -8.44 14.48
N TRP A 170 -2.55 -7.25 14.28
CA TRP A 170 -2.20 -6.01 15.00
C TRP A 170 -3.43 -5.36 15.65
N PRO A 171 -4.04 -5.98 16.67
CA PRO A 171 -5.23 -5.41 17.32
C PRO A 171 -4.99 -4.01 17.93
N ASN A 172 -3.76 -3.71 18.34
CA ASN A 172 -3.41 -2.39 18.90
C ASN A 172 -3.40 -1.27 17.83
N GLU A 173 -3.11 -1.59 16.56
CA GLU A 173 -3.14 -0.58 15.49
C GLU A 173 -4.57 -0.11 15.20
N MET A 174 -5.52 -1.01 15.26
CA MET A 174 -6.93 -0.67 15.08
C MET A 174 -7.41 0.33 16.16
N GLU A 175 -7.11 0.05 17.44
CA GLU A 175 -7.48 0.94 18.54
C GLU A 175 -6.83 2.31 18.37
N ASN A 176 -5.54 2.38 18.02
CA ASN A 176 -4.81 3.64 17.79
C ASN A 176 -5.39 4.46 16.63
N LEU A 177 -5.81 3.82 15.52
CA LEU A 177 -6.41 4.52 14.38
C LEU A 177 -7.78 5.10 14.72
N PHE A 178 -8.60 4.35 15.44
CA PHE A 178 -9.87 4.87 15.93
C PHE A 178 -9.67 5.99 16.96
N GLU A 179 -8.69 5.86 17.87
CA GLU A 179 -8.35 6.94 18.82
C GLU A 179 -7.93 8.20 18.09
N ALA A 180 -7.01 8.11 17.12
CA ALA A 180 -6.59 9.26 16.31
C ALA A 180 -7.76 9.89 15.54
N ALA A 181 -8.64 9.09 14.96
CA ALA A 181 -9.84 9.59 14.29
C ALA A 181 -10.83 10.25 15.26
N MET A 182 -10.86 9.85 16.52
CA MET A 182 -11.73 10.46 17.52
C MET A 182 -11.27 11.86 17.96
N ASP A 183 -10.00 12.21 17.77
CA ASP A 183 -9.49 13.56 18.09
C ASP A 183 -10.18 14.65 17.26
N ASP A 184 -10.55 14.37 16.02
CA ASP A 184 -11.22 15.31 15.12
C ASP A 184 -12.77 15.17 15.10
N ILE A 185 -13.33 14.20 15.78
CA ILE A 185 -14.77 13.86 15.64
C ILE A 185 -15.70 15.02 15.99
N ASP A 186 -15.40 15.79 17.03
CA ASP A 186 -16.23 16.92 17.43
C ASP A 186 -16.14 18.07 16.43
N LYS A 187 -14.98 18.28 15.83
CA LYS A 187 -14.78 19.24 14.73
C LYS A 187 -15.61 18.84 13.51
N VAL A 188 -15.55 17.56 13.12
CA VAL A 188 -16.33 17.04 11.97
C VAL A 188 -17.82 17.07 12.24
N ARG A 189 -18.26 16.66 13.44
CA ARG A 189 -19.66 16.73 13.87
C ARG A 189 -20.19 18.16 13.84
N GLY A 190 -19.41 19.13 14.34
CA GLY A 190 -19.74 20.55 14.30
C GLY A 190 -19.89 21.09 12.88
N PHE A 191 -19.00 20.69 11.97
CA PHE A 191 -19.06 21.06 10.56
C PHE A 191 -20.25 20.42 9.84
N ALA A 192 -20.47 19.12 10.05
CA ALA A 192 -21.55 18.35 9.42
C ALA A 192 -22.93 18.72 9.94
N GLY A 193 -23.04 19.24 11.18
CA GLY A 193 -24.31 19.53 11.86
C GLY A 193 -25.12 18.27 12.20
N GLN A 194 -24.49 17.11 12.28
CA GLN A 194 -25.10 15.80 12.51
C GLN A 194 -24.10 14.83 13.12
N GLU A 195 -24.58 13.65 13.54
CA GLU A 195 -23.68 12.56 13.97
C GLU A 195 -22.85 12.05 12.79
N VAL A 196 -21.59 11.74 13.09
CA VAL A 196 -20.63 11.19 12.14
C VAL A 196 -19.90 10.00 12.75
N CYS A 197 -19.37 9.13 11.90
CA CYS A 197 -18.69 7.91 12.28
C CYS A 197 -17.40 7.80 11.45
N PRO A 198 -16.21 7.68 12.07
CA PRO A 198 -14.97 7.45 11.32
C PRO A 198 -15.02 6.09 10.63
N VAL A 199 -14.61 6.01 9.39
CA VAL A 199 -14.70 4.77 8.61
C VAL A 199 -13.37 4.27 8.06
N GLY A 200 -12.39 5.14 7.86
CA GLY A 200 -11.10 4.73 7.31
C GLY A 200 -10.35 5.86 6.62
N ASP A 201 -9.31 5.48 5.90
CA ASP A 201 -8.52 6.37 5.06
C ASP A 201 -8.82 6.06 3.60
N ILE A 202 -9.30 7.05 2.85
CA ILE A 202 -9.70 6.88 1.44
C ILE A 202 -9.03 7.95 0.61
N GLY A 203 -8.27 7.55 -0.40
CA GLY A 203 -7.66 8.52 -1.29
C GLY A 203 -6.40 8.04 -1.99
N PHE A 204 -5.48 8.97 -2.24
CA PHE A 204 -4.24 8.73 -2.94
C PHE A 204 -3.09 9.48 -2.25
N TYR A 205 -1.95 8.83 -2.08
CA TYR A 205 -0.68 9.33 -1.54
C TYR A 205 -0.72 9.81 -0.07
N TYR A 206 -1.54 10.80 0.27
CA TYR A 206 -1.85 11.25 1.64
C TYR A 206 -3.37 11.23 1.82
N PRO A 207 -3.96 10.04 2.04
CA PRO A 207 -5.39 9.92 2.16
C PRO A 207 -5.90 10.67 3.38
N PRO A 208 -7.06 11.33 3.30
CA PRO A 208 -7.71 11.89 4.48
C PRO A 208 -8.28 10.79 5.36
N VAL A 209 -8.42 11.10 6.63
CA VAL A 209 -9.34 10.39 7.53
C VAL A 209 -10.76 10.71 7.09
N VAL A 210 -11.56 9.68 6.82
CA VAL A 210 -12.92 9.81 6.32
C VAL A 210 -13.95 9.45 7.38
N TYR A 211 -14.94 10.32 7.53
CA TYR A 211 -16.09 10.13 8.39
C TYR A 211 -17.35 10.09 7.53
N VAL A 212 -18.28 9.22 7.87
CA VAL A 212 -19.60 9.19 7.23
C VAL A 212 -20.65 9.82 8.13
N GLY A 213 -21.44 10.74 7.59
CA GLY A 213 -22.58 11.35 8.29
C GLY A 213 -23.85 10.49 8.21
N GLU A 214 -24.86 10.81 9.04
CA GLU A 214 -26.18 10.17 8.97
C GLU A 214 -26.83 10.33 7.59
N ASP A 215 -26.53 11.43 6.89
CA ASP A 215 -26.96 11.72 5.52
C ASP A 215 -26.24 10.89 4.44
N GLY A 216 -25.18 10.16 4.82
CA GLY A 216 -24.38 9.34 3.93
C GLY A 216 -23.25 10.08 3.22
N ARG A 217 -23.04 11.37 3.47
CA ARG A 217 -21.88 12.11 2.96
C ARG A 217 -20.61 11.67 3.65
N LEU A 218 -19.50 11.77 2.90
CA LEU A 218 -18.16 11.47 3.36
C LEU A 218 -17.45 12.78 3.69
N TYR A 219 -17.07 12.98 4.93
CA TYR A 219 -16.35 14.16 5.43
C TYR A 219 -14.88 13.80 5.58
N CYS A 220 -14.00 14.57 4.93
CA CYS A 220 -12.57 14.30 4.82
C CYS A 220 -11.76 15.28 5.64
N VAL A 221 -10.93 14.77 6.55
CA VAL A 221 -9.95 15.53 7.33
C VAL A 221 -8.55 15.20 6.81
N TYR A 222 -7.88 16.19 6.28
CA TYR A 222 -6.52 16.08 5.76
C TYR A 222 -5.51 16.62 6.77
N GLU A 223 -4.36 15.99 6.92
CA GLU A 223 -3.28 16.49 7.79
C GLU A 223 -2.74 17.87 7.35
N TYR A 224 -2.83 18.17 6.06
CA TYR A 224 -2.26 19.38 5.44
C TYR A 224 -3.28 20.45 5.10
N LYS A 225 -4.57 20.24 5.44
CA LYS A 225 -5.66 21.22 5.23
C LYS A 225 -6.37 21.51 6.56
N GLU A 226 -6.66 22.77 6.84
CA GLU A 226 -7.47 23.14 8.00
C GLU A 226 -8.97 22.93 7.75
N GLU A 227 -9.38 22.95 6.48
CA GLU A 227 -10.76 22.85 6.07
C GLU A 227 -11.20 21.41 5.93
N ILE A 228 -12.44 21.12 6.34
CA ILE A 228 -13.09 19.84 6.11
C ILE A 228 -13.75 19.89 4.73
N GLU A 229 -13.44 18.94 3.89
CA GLU A 229 -14.10 18.75 2.60
C GLU A 229 -15.15 17.64 2.72
N PHE A 230 -16.14 17.64 1.83
CA PHE A 230 -17.12 16.56 1.80
C PHE A 230 -17.41 16.09 0.38
N PHE A 231 -17.69 14.82 0.25
CA PHE A 231 -17.94 14.11 -1.02
C PHE A 231 -19.14 13.19 -0.86
N SER A 232 -19.70 12.76 -1.98
CA SER A 232 -20.83 11.82 -1.98
C SER A 232 -20.36 10.37 -2.03
N THR A 233 -19.19 10.11 -2.61
CA THR A 233 -18.68 8.75 -2.83
C THR A 233 -17.15 8.68 -2.69
N PRO A 234 -16.58 7.49 -2.40
CA PRO A 234 -15.12 7.29 -2.42
C PRO A 234 -14.47 7.62 -3.76
N GLU A 235 -15.16 7.37 -4.88
CA GLU A 235 -14.68 7.67 -6.22
C GLU A 235 -14.44 9.17 -6.41
N GLU A 236 -15.28 10.03 -5.82
CA GLU A 236 -15.12 11.48 -5.86
C GLU A 236 -13.88 11.92 -5.09
N ILE A 237 -13.62 11.34 -3.90
CA ILE A 237 -12.41 11.61 -3.11
C ILE A 237 -11.15 11.26 -3.92
N ILE A 238 -11.14 10.08 -4.53
CA ILE A 238 -10.01 9.60 -5.34
C ILE A 238 -9.82 10.48 -6.57
N ALA A 239 -10.91 10.84 -7.25
CA ALA A 239 -10.85 11.71 -8.43
C ALA A 239 -10.26 13.10 -8.12
N ASP A 240 -10.62 13.67 -6.98
CA ASP A 240 -10.09 14.95 -6.49
C ASP A 240 -8.59 14.85 -6.20
N GLN A 241 -8.17 13.82 -5.45
CA GLN A 241 -6.78 13.66 -5.04
C GLN A 241 -5.83 13.26 -6.17
N LEU A 242 -6.29 12.53 -7.18
CA LEU A 242 -5.45 12.12 -8.29
C LEU A 242 -4.88 13.29 -9.11
N SER A 243 -5.45 14.48 -8.96
CA SER A 243 -4.93 15.71 -9.57
C SER A 243 -4.60 15.55 -11.06
N ASN A 244 -3.30 15.40 -11.42
CA ASN A 244 -2.85 15.23 -12.80
C ASN A 244 -2.67 13.77 -13.22
N HIS A 245 -2.80 12.82 -12.30
CA HIS A 245 -2.64 11.41 -12.61
C HIS A 245 -3.90 10.82 -13.24
N MET A 246 -3.69 9.83 -14.10
CA MET A 246 -4.78 9.14 -14.81
C MET A 246 -4.75 7.64 -14.50
N PRO A 247 -5.86 7.04 -14.09
CA PRO A 247 -6.01 5.59 -14.08
C PRO A 247 -5.82 5.03 -15.50
N VAL A 248 -4.95 4.04 -15.68
CA VAL A 248 -4.69 3.41 -16.98
C VAL A 248 -5.14 1.97 -17.05
N ALA A 249 -5.07 1.25 -15.94
CA ALA A 249 -5.50 -0.14 -15.90
C ALA A 249 -5.95 -0.57 -14.49
N LEU A 250 -6.83 -1.57 -14.43
CA LEU A 250 -7.12 -2.34 -13.24
C LEU A 250 -6.30 -3.63 -13.29
N LYS A 251 -5.51 -3.90 -12.26
CA LYS A 251 -4.62 -5.07 -12.15
C LYS A 251 -4.92 -5.90 -10.91
N GLU A 252 -4.70 -7.20 -10.99
CA GLU A 252 -4.80 -8.09 -9.83
C GLU A 252 -3.55 -7.98 -8.96
N HIS A 253 -3.74 -7.99 -7.64
CA HIS A 253 -2.64 -8.19 -6.70
C HIS A 253 -2.03 -9.58 -6.91
N LYS A 254 -0.71 -9.66 -6.90
CA LYS A 254 -0.03 -10.95 -6.91
C LYS A 254 -0.42 -11.71 -5.64
N LYS A 255 -0.93 -12.92 -5.81
CA LYS A 255 -1.00 -13.85 -4.67
C LYS A 255 0.43 -14.14 -4.24
N VAL A 256 0.78 -13.65 -3.05
CA VAL A 256 2.04 -13.97 -2.38
C VAL A 256 1.96 -15.39 -1.81
#